data_56ff533d9a2e64a5a02de6aa720c3fef
#
_entry.id   56ff533d9a2e64a5a02de6aa720c3fef
#
_cell.length_a   1.000
_cell.length_b   1.000
_cell.length_c   1.000
_cell.angle_alpha   90.00
_cell.angle_beta   90.00
_cell.angle_gamma   90.00
#
_symmetry.space_group_name_H-M   'P 1'
#
loop_
_entity.id
_entity.type
_entity.pdbx_description
1 polymer ?
#
loop_
_entity_poly.entity_id
_entity_poly.type
_entity_poly.pdbx_seq_one_letter_code
_entity_poly.pdbx_strand_id
1 'polypeptide(L)'
;MPFFRMYLPKGLDDAAIKKSLKEITEAGANTLENVLPRMIRIGVYESDPEKIYEGGKPVDRLCPTLVFNVGPGRSIEAKNSFMEQIATILSTNLGCAKEDVR
;
A
#
# COMPACT_ATOMS: atom_id res chain seq x y z
N MET A 1 -15.40 -5.31 -6.85
CA MET A 1 -14.92 -4.18 -6.07
C MET A 1 -13.51 -4.45 -5.56
N PRO A 2 -12.54 -3.58 -5.84
CA PRO A 2 -11.18 -3.78 -5.34
C PRO A 2 -11.13 -3.66 -3.82
N PHE A 3 -10.50 -4.60 -3.18
CA PHE A 3 -10.24 -4.54 -1.75
C PHE A 3 -8.75 -4.68 -1.53
N PHE A 4 -8.16 -3.68 -0.88
CA PHE A 4 -6.74 -3.62 -0.62
C PHE A 4 -6.48 -3.85 0.85
N ARG A 5 -5.46 -4.63 1.16
CA ARG A 5 -5.00 -4.84 2.53
C ARG A 5 -3.61 -4.27 2.67
N MET A 6 -3.45 -3.36 3.62
CA MET A 6 -2.15 -2.78 3.91
C MET A 6 -1.66 -3.28 5.27
N TYR A 7 -0.47 -3.85 5.28
CA TYR A 7 0.16 -4.36 6.48
C TYR A 7 1.25 -3.41 6.93
N LEU A 8 1.12 -2.89 8.14
CA LEU A 8 2.04 -1.91 8.72
C LEU A 8 2.44 -2.33 10.13
N PRO A 9 3.62 -1.90 10.61
CA PRO A 9 3.92 -2.02 12.03
C PRO A 9 3.10 -1.02 12.84
N LYS A 10 2.83 -1.35 14.09
CA LYS A 10 2.23 -0.41 15.03
C LYS A 10 3.19 0.74 15.32
N GLY A 11 2.65 1.88 15.70
CA GLY A 11 3.43 3.02 16.16
C GLY A 11 3.71 4.09 15.11
N LEU A 12 3.18 3.93 13.90
CA LEU A 12 3.32 4.96 12.87
C LEU A 12 2.33 6.11 13.12
N ASP A 13 2.66 7.28 12.57
CA ASP A 13 1.80 8.45 12.67
C ASP A 13 0.45 8.21 11.99
N ASP A 14 -0.63 8.35 12.75
CA ASP A 14 -1.98 8.06 12.27
C ASP A 14 -2.39 8.99 11.13
N ALA A 15 -2.02 10.26 11.21
CA ALA A 15 -2.35 11.23 10.16
C ALA A 15 -1.64 10.88 8.85
N ALA A 16 -0.40 10.42 8.92
CA ALA A 16 0.34 9.99 7.74
C ALA A 16 -0.28 8.74 7.10
N ILE A 17 -0.75 7.80 7.93
CA ILE A 17 -1.46 6.63 7.44
C ILE A 17 -2.73 7.04 6.70
N LYS A 18 -3.54 7.90 7.32
CA LYS A 18 -4.80 8.35 6.71
C LYS A 18 -4.58 9.11 5.40
N LYS A 19 -3.56 9.95 5.36
CA LYS A 19 -3.17 10.65 4.13
C LYS A 19 -2.79 9.66 3.04
N SER A 20 -2.04 8.63 3.40
CA SER A 20 -1.63 7.59 2.45
C SER A 20 -2.82 6.82 1.89
N LEU A 21 -3.79 6.47 2.74
CA LEU A 21 -4.99 5.76 2.31
C LEU A 21 -5.79 6.57 1.29
N LYS A 22 -5.91 7.85 1.53
CA LYS A 22 -6.61 8.76 0.61
C LYS A 22 -5.88 8.84 -0.72
N GLU A 23 -4.57 9.02 -0.69
CA GLU A 23 -3.76 9.16 -1.90
C GLU A 23 -3.70 7.85 -2.70
N ILE A 24 -3.63 6.71 -2.03
CA ILE A 24 -3.68 5.41 -2.70
C ILE A 24 -5.03 5.20 -3.40
N THR A 25 -6.12 5.61 -2.77
CA THR A 25 -7.44 5.55 -3.39
C THR A 25 -7.48 6.39 -4.66
N GLU A 26 -6.98 7.62 -4.61
CA GLU A 26 -6.93 8.51 -5.77
C GLU A 26 -6.04 7.93 -6.88
N ALA A 27 -4.89 7.39 -6.51
CA ALA A 27 -3.98 6.75 -7.47
C ALA A 27 -4.63 5.55 -8.14
N GLY A 28 -5.34 4.72 -7.37
CA GLY A 28 -6.05 3.57 -7.91
C GLY A 28 -7.13 3.98 -8.91
N ALA A 29 -7.90 4.99 -8.57
CA ALA A 29 -8.95 5.48 -9.46
C ALA A 29 -8.38 6.10 -10.74
N ASN A 30 -7.20 6.71 -10.65
CA ASN A 30 -6.56 7.36 -11.80
C ASN A 30 -5.78 6.39 -12.70
N THR A 31 -5.34 5.27 -12.17
CA THR A 31 -4.48 4.33 -12.90
C THR A 31 -5.18 3.03 -13.30
N LEU A 32 -6.03 2.50 -12.44
CA LEU A 32 -6.73 1.25 -12.72
C LEU A 32 -7.93 1.53 -13.62
N GLU A 33 -8.10 0.72 -14.63
CA GLU A 33 -9.16 0.91 -15.61
C GLU A 33 -10.53 0.58 -15.00
N ASN A 34 -11.52 1.42 -15.26
CA ASN A 34 -12.90 1.22 -14.82
C ASN A 34 -13.09 1.12 -13.31
N VAL A 35 -12.27 1.85 -12.55
CA VAL A 35 -12.37 1.90 -11.10
C VAL A 35 -12.67 3.31 -10.65
N LEU A 36 -13.74 3.49 -9.88
CA LEU A 36 -14.10 4.76 -9.26
C LEU A 36 -13.62 4.76 -7.81
N PRO A 37 -13.30 5.94 -7.24
CA PRO A 37 -12.82 5.99 -5.85
C PRO A 37 -13.75 5.29 -4.86
N ARG A 38 -15.06 5.42 -5.02
CA ARG A 38 -16.03 4.82 -4.11
C ARG A 38 -16.03 3.28 -4.14
N MET A 39 -15.40 2.69 -5.15
CA MET A 39 -15.31 1.24 -5.27
C MET A 39 -14.14 0.66 -4.49
N ILE A 40 -13.18 1.50 -4.11
CA ILE A 40 -11.95 1.05 -3.46
C ILE A 40 -12.16 1.00 -1.95
N ARG A 41 -11.87 -0.16 -1.37
CA ARG A 41 -11.88 -0.33 0.07
C ARG A 41 -10.48 -0.75 0.50
N ILE A 42 -9.96 -0.10 1.52
CA ILE A 42 -8.63 -0.40 2.05
C ILE A 42 -8.75 -0.69 3.54
N GLY A 43 -8.24 -1.85 3.97
CA GLY A 43 -8.11 -2.16 5.38
C GLY A 43 -6.65 -2.08 5.78
N VAL A 44 -6.38 -1.50 6.95
CA VAL A 44 -5.02 -1.45 7.51
C VAL A 44 -4.93 -2.47 8.63
N TYR A 45 -3.91 -3.30 8.56
CA TYR A 45 -3.63 -4.31 9.57
C TYR A 45 -2.28 -4.00 10.19
N GLU A 46 -2.29 -3.69 11.48
CA GLU A 46 -1.08 -3.31 12.20
C GLU A 46 -0.61 -4.46 13.07
N SER A 47 0.68 -4.72 13.06
CA SER A 47 1.28 -5.77 13.86
C SER A 47 2.41 -5.23 14.70
N ASP A 48 2.73 -5.99 15.77
CA ASP A 48 3.88 -5.69 16.61
C ASP A 48 5.14 -5.69 15.76
N PRO A 49 5.95 -4.60 15.76
CA PRO A 49 7.16 -4.55 14.95
C PRO A 49 8.12 -5.71 15.21
N GLU A 50 8.14 -6.23 16.45
CA GLU A 50 9.01 -7.35 16.81
C GLU A 50 8.59 -8.67 16.19
N LYS A 51 7.38 -8.72 15.61
CA LYS A 51 6.83 -9.93 14.98
C LYS A 51 6.83 -9.87 13.47
N ILE A 52 7.54 -8.92 12.89
CA ILE A 52 7.71 -8.84 11.44
C ILE A 52 9.10 -9.38 11.10
N TYR A 53 9.13 -10.48 10.38
CA TYR A 53 10.35 -11.20 10.05
C TYR A 53 10.56 -11.25 8.55
N GLU A 54 11.81 -11.18 8.14
CA GLU A 54 12.21 -11.33 6.75
C GLU A 54 13.45 -12.21 6.72
N GLY A 55 13.40 -13.29 5.94
CA GLY A 55 14.52 -14.23 5.88
C GLY A 55 14.85 -14.88 7.22
N GLY A 56 13.88 -15.06 8.09
CA GLY A 56 14.06 -15.67 9.40
C GLY A 56 14.63 -14.74 10.47
N LYS A 57 14.71 -13.44 10.18
CA LYS A 57 15.24 -12.43 11.12
C LYS A 57 14.24 -11.29 11.28
N PRO A 58 14.22 -10.63 12.44
CA PRO A 58 13.38 -9.44 12.61
C PRO A 58 13.74 -8.37 11.58
N VAL A 59 12.73 -7.73 11.03
CA VAL A 59 12.92 -6.62 10.11
C VAL A 59 13.28 -5.39 10.95
N ASP A 60 14.36 -4.69 10.56
CA ASP A 60 14.87 -3.52 11.27
C ASP A 60 14.56 -2.20 10.55
N ARG A 61 13.72 -2.25 9.52
CA ARG A 61 13.33 -1.08 8.74
C ARG A 61 11.85 -1.14 8.42
N LEU A 62 11.29 -0.02 7.98
CA LEU A 62 9.88 0.04 7.62
C LEU A 62 9.65 -0.57 6.23
N CYS A 63 8.90 -1.67 6.18
CA CYS A 63 8.59 -2.40 4.95
C CYS A 63 7.07 -2.55 4.81
N PRO A 64 6.36 -1.52 4.35
CA PRO A 64 4.92 -1.63 4.14
C PRO A 64 4.60 -2.66 3.06
N THR A 65 3.54 -3.43 3.28
CA THR A 65 3.07 -4.40 2.30
C THR A 65 1.63 -4.08 1.94
N LEU A 66 1.36 -3.94 0.65
CA LEU A 66 0.00 -3.77 0.15
C LEU A 66 -0.36 -4.96 -0.73
N VAL A 67 -1.43 -5.64 -0.36
CA VAL A 67 -2.00 -6.71 -1.17
C VAL A 67 -3.25 -6.18 -1.81
N PHE A 68 -3.33 -6.26 -3.13
CA PHE A 68 -4.53 -5.84 -3.83
C PHE A 68 -4.91 -6.83 -4.91
N ASN A 69 -6.21 -6.93 -5.14
CA ASN A 69 -6.78 -7.82 -6.12
C ASN A 69 -7.79 -7.01 -6.93
N VAL A 70 -7.48 -6.80 -8.19
CA VAL A 70 -8.26 -5.90 -9.04
C VAL A 70 -9.08 -6.61 -10.10
N GLY A 71 -9.10 -7.93 -10.05
CA GLY A 71 -9.84 -8.73 -11.02
C GLY A 71 -9.20 -8.74 -12.40
N PRO A 72 -9.77 -9.54 -13.32
CA PRO A 72 -9.26 -9.63 -14.68
C PRO A 72 -9.56 -8.37 -15.50
N GLY A 73 -8.84 -8.19 -16.59
CA GLY A 73 -9.12 -7.13 -17.56
C GLY A 73 -8.29 -5.86 -17.39
N ARG A 74 -7.50 -5.74 -16.34
CA ARG A 74 -6.59 -4.60 -16.20
C ARG A 74 -5.27 -4.90 -16.87
N SER A 75 -4.70 -3.90 -17.54
CA SER A 75 -3.43 -4.06 -18.22
C SER A 75 -2.27 -4.18 -17.22
N ILE A 76 -1.18 -4.80 -17.65
CA ILE A 76 0.05 -4.88 -16.85
C ILE A 76 0.59 -3.47 -16.61
N GLU A 77 0.52 -2.60 -17.59
CA GLU A 77 0.98 -1.21 -17.49
C GLU A 77 0.22 -0.45 -16.42
N ALA A 78 -1.11 -0.62 -16.36
CA ALA A 78 -1.92 0.03 -15.34
C ALA A 78 -1.55 -0.46 -13.94
N LYS A 79 -1.36 -1.77 -13.78
CA LYS A 79 -0.96 -2.36 -12.49
C LYS A 79 0.43 -1.88 -12.07
N ASN A 80 1.38 -1.85 -12.99
CA ASN A 80 2.73 -1.39 -12.71
C ASN A 80 2.76 0.09 -12.35
N SER A 81 1.99 0.91 -13.05
CA SER A 81 1.87 2.34 -12.73
C SER A 81 1.29 2.55 -11.34
N PHE A 82 0.27 1.77 -10.99
CA PHE A 82 -0.33 1.85 -9.66
C PHE A 82 0.67 1.45 -8.57
N MET A 83 1.41 0.36 -8.77
CA MET A 83 2.43 -0.08 -7.81
C MET A 83 3.51 0.97 -7.62
N GLU A 84 3.96 1.61 -8.70
CA GLU A 84 4.95 2.69 -8.63
C GLU A 84 4.42 3.87 -7.83
N GLN A 85 3.17 4.24 -8.03
CA GLN A 85 2.56 5.34 -7.28
C GLN A 85 2.39 5.01 -5.81
N ILE A 86 2.02 3.76 -5.47
CA ILE A 86 1.95 3.31 -4.09
C ILE A 86 3.31 3.45 -3.40
N ALA A 87 4.36 2.99 -4.06
CA ALA A 87 5.72 3.08 -3.51
C ALA A 87 6.11 4.54 -3.24
N THR A 88 5.79 5.44 -4.16
CA THR A 88 6.05 6.88 -4.00
C THR A 88 5.26 7.46 -2.83
N ILE A 89 3.97 7.15 -2.74
CA ILE A 89 3.10 7.66 -1.68
C ILE A 89 3.60 7.21 -0.31
N LEU A 90 3.89 5.94 -0.14
CA LEU A 90 4.32 5.39 1.14
C LEU A 90 5.72 5.88 1.51
N SER A 91 6.62 5.96 0.54
CA SER A 91 7.95 6.52 0.77
C SER A 91 7.88 7.97 1.25
N THR A 92 7.07 8.79 0.59
CA THR A 92 6.91 10.20 0.93
C THR A 92 6.25 10.40 2.30
N ASN A 93 5.18 9.65 2.56
CA ASN A 93 4.37 9.88 3.76
C ASN A 93 4.88 9.16 5.00
N LEU A 94 5.44 7.98 4.83
CA LEU A 94 5.90 7.17 5.96
C LEU A 94 7.42 7.13 6.11
N GLY A 95 8.16 7.63 5.13
CA GLY A 95 9.61 7.73 5.21
C GLY A 95 10.37 6.45 4.90
N CYS A 96 9.73 5.44 4.35
CA CYS A 96 10.42 4.22 3.96
C CYS A 96 11.09 4.36 2.59
N ALA A 97 11.97 3.45 2.24
CA ALA A 97 12.53 3.39 0.90
C ALA A 97 11.51 2.78 -0.05
N LYS A 98 11.48 3.23 -1.31
CA LYS A 98 10.54 2.70 -2.31
C LYS A 98 10.71 1.20 -2.52
N GLU A 99 11.94 0.73 -2.55
CA GLU A 99 12.24 -0.69 -2.74
C GLU A 99 11.79 -1.57 -1.58
N ASP A 100 11.48 -0.99 -0.43
CA ASP A 100 10.98 -1.72 0.73
C ASP A 100 9.46 -1.83 0.77
N VAL A 101 8.77 -1.20 -0.18
CA VAL A 101 7.33 -1.35 -0.33
C VAL A 101 7.05 -2.60 -1.17
N ARG A 102 6.21 -3.48 -0.66
CA ARG A 102 5.86 -4.74 -1.35
C ARG A 102 4.40 -4.82 -1.71
#